data_0513f961a13231946565f67315653fa3
#
_entry.id   0513f961a13231946565f67315653fa3
#
_cell.length_a   1.000
_cell.length_b   1.000
_cell.length_c   1.000
_cell.angle_alpha   90.00
_cell.angle_beta   90.00
_cell.angle_gamma   90.00
#
_symmetry.space_group_name_H-M   'P 1'
#
loop_
_entity.id
_entity.type
_entity.pdbx_description
1 polymer ?
#
loop_
_entity_poly.entity_id
_entity_poly.type
_entity_poly.pdbx_seq_one_letter_code
_entity_poly.pdbx_strand_id
1 'polypeptide(L)'
;MRRFADAALSQIDIADPMLGKIAELALFNEAQLEDARRNVDRICEIRNIDMDRARRKWRAVALEELLSHLGANPIYDLIALGDFWTDWGSAPDSPYVAQGVRNTLTPDEYYTKLNLDEALRRHREWLKAEIAHLS
;
A
#
# COMPACT_ATOMS: atom_id res chain seq x y z
N MET A 1 0.27 -5.41 12.50
CA MET A 1 0.83 -6.78 12.57
C MET A 1 0.25 -7.56 13.75
N ARG A 2 0.42 -7.09 15.00
CA ARG A 2 -0.05 -7.77 16.23
C ARG A 2 -1.54 -8.15 16.20
N ARG A 3 -2.44 -7.22 15.89
CA ARG A 3 -3.90 -7.50 15.78
C ARG A 3 -4.25 -8.59 14.77
N PHE A 4 -3.50 -8.66 13.67
CA PHE A 4 -3.66 -9.74 12.68
C PHE A 4 -3.23 -11.09 13.27
N ALA A 5 -2.08 -11.14 13.96
CA ALA A 5 -1.58 -12.36 14.59
C ALA A 5 -2.54 -12.86 15.69
N ASP A 6 -3.09 -11.95 16.51
CA ASP A 6 -4.10 -12.31 17.54
C ASP A 6 -5.36 -12.90 16.91
N ALA A 7 -5.88 -12.33 15.82
CA ALA A 7 -7.03 -12.84 15.10
C ALA A 7 -6.74 -14.22 14.45
N ALA A 8 -5.54 -14.39 13.89
CA ALA A 8 -5.13 -15.67 13.29
C ALA A 8 -4.99 -16.78 14.34
N LEU A 9 -4.44 -16.47 15.53
CA LEU A 9 -4.32 -17.44 16.63
C LEU A 9 -5.66 -18.00 17.11
N SER A 10 -6.73 -17.21 17.05
CA SER A 10 -8.06 -17.66 17.44
C SER A 10 -8.70 -18.65 16.47
N GLN A 11 -8.13 -18.81 15.28
CA GLN A 11 -8.68 -19.64 14.19
C GLN A 11 -7.73 -20.77 13.76
N ILE A 12 -6.51 -20.81 14.28
CA ILE A 12 -5.48 -21.78 13.86
C ILE A 12 -5.61 -23.10 14.66
N ASP A 13 -5.44 -24.23 13.99
CA ASP A 13 -5.38 -25.53 14.64
C ASP A 13 -4.06 -25.63 15.45
N ILE A 14 -4.11 -26.30 16.62
CA ILE A 14 -2.95 -26.58 17.46
C ILE A 14 -1.87 -27.38 16.70
N ALA A 15 -2.27 -28.21 15.77
CA ALA A 15 -1.38 -28.99 14.91
C ALA A 15 -0.79 -28.20 13.73
N ASP A 16 -1.20 -26.94 13.48
CA ASP A 16 -0.70 -26.14 12.37
C ASP A 16 0.78 -25.76 12.59
N PRO A 17 1.70 -26.09 11.65
CA PRO A 17 3.12 -25.77 11.76
C PRO A 17 3.42 -24.27 11.87
N MET A 18 2.41 -23.43 11.59
CA MET A 18 2.51 -21.96 11.67
C MET A 18 2.22 -21.41 13.07
N LEU A 19 1.63 -22.21 13.99
CA LEU A 19 1.18 -21.74 15.29
C LEU A 19 2.27 -20.99 16.06
N GLY A 20 3.48 -21.56 16.14
CA GLY A 20 4.60 -20.95 16.84
C GLY A 20 5.00 -19.59 16.27
N LYS A 21 5.09 -19.46 14.95
CA LYS A 21 5.48 -18.21 14.29
C LYS A 21 4.42 -17.12 14.39
N ILE A 22 3.15 -17.49 14.33
CA ILE A 22 2.04 -16.55 14.52
C ILE A 22 1.98 -16.10 15.99
N ALA A 23 2.23 -17.01 16.95
CA ALA A 23 2.32 -16.65 18.36
C ALA A 23 3.48 -15.67 18.64
N GLU A 24 4.66 -15.89 18.05
CA GLU A 24 5.79 -14.95 18.14
C GLU A 24 5.42 -13.57 17.58
N LEU A 25 4.67 -13.49 16.45
CA LEU A 25 4.19 -12.24 15.88
C LEU A 25 3.14 -11.54 16.77
N ALA A 26 2.32 -12.28 17.51
CA ALA A 26 1.37 -11.71 18.45
C ALA A 26 2.06 -11.05 19.66
N LEU A 27 3.20 -11.60 20.08
CA LEU A 27 3.97 -11.17 21.26
C LEU A 27 5.12 -10.21 20.93
N PHE A 28 5.38 -9.91 19.65
CA PHE A 28 6.54 -9.12 19.25
C PHE A 28 6.50 -7.68 19.79
N ASN A 29 7.66 -7.10 20.03
CA ASN A 29 7.86 -5.68 20.31
C ASN A 29 8.74 -5.01 19.25
N GLU A 30 8.88 -3.68 19.29
CA GLU A 30 9.64 -2.92 18.28
C GLU A 30 11.11 -3.35 18.17
N ALA A 31 11.74 -3.79 19.28
CA ALA A 31 13.12 -4.28 19.25
C ALA A 31 13.29 -5.61 18.49
N GLN A 32 12.20 -6.32 18.23
CA GLN A 32 12.15 -7.60 17.52
C GLN A 32 11.65 -7.49 16.08
N LEU A 33 11.65 -6.27 15.51
CA LEU A 33 11.07 -6.01 14.16
C LEU A 33 11.69 -6.92 13.08
N GLU A 34 13.00 -7.15 13.12
CA GLU A 34 13.68 -8.00 12.14
C GLU A 34 13.30 -9.49 12.31
N ASP A 35 13.09 -9.94 13.54
CA ASP A 35 12.59 -11.30 13.80
C ASP A 35 11.15 -11.45 13.32
N ALA A 36 10.31 -10.43 13.56
CA ALA A 36 8.95 -10.42 13.07
C ALA A 36 8.89 -10.46 11.53
N ARG A 37 9.76 -9.72 10.85
CA ARG A 37 9.87 -9.76 9.38
C ARG A 37 10.25 -11.16 8.89
N ARG A 38 11.30 -11.77 9.45
CA ARG A 38 11.71 -13.15 9.10
C ARG A 38 10.58 -14.15 9.31
N ASN A 39 9.82 -14.01 10.38
CA ASN A 39 8.66 -14.88 10.63
C ASN A 39 7.56 -14.69 9.58
N VAL A 40 7.27 -13.46 9.16
CA VAL A 40 6.32 -13.18 8.07
C VAL A 40 6.80 -13.80 6.77
N ASP A 41 8.06 -13.59 6.38
CA ASP A 41 8.63 -14.16 5.16
C ASP A 41 8.52 -15.69 5.17
N ARG A 42 8.85 -16.32 6.29
CA ARG A 42 8.73 -17.77 6.44
C ARG A 42 7.28 -18.28 6.37
N ILE A 43 6.33 -17.51 6.93
CA ILE A 43 4.90 -17.82 6.79
C ILE A 43 4.49 -17.75 5.32
N CYS A 44 4.91 -16.71 4.60
CA CYS A 44 4.60 -16.54 3.20
C CYS A 44 5.17 -17.66 2.33
N GLU A 45 6.41 -18.10 2.58
CA GLU A 45 7.01 -19.24 1.91
C GLU A 45 6.21 -20.55 2.14
N ILE A 46 5.91 -20.89 3.41
CA ILE A 46 5.18 -22.12 3.75
C ILE A 46 3.78 -22.13 3.15
N ARG A 47 3.11 -20.97 3.11
CA ARG A 47 1.77 -20.82 2.56
C ARG A 47 1.78 -20.58 1.04
N ASN A 48 2.96 -20.56 0.41
CA ASN A 48 3.14 -20.27 -1.02
C ASN A 48 2.42 -18.98 -1.44
N ILE A 49 2.57 -17.92 -0.63
CA ILE A 49 1.98 -16.61 -0.89
C ILE A 49 2.82 -15.87 -1.93
N ASP A 50 2.19 -15.46 -3.03
CA ASP A 50 2.79 -14.53 -3.98
C ASP A 50 2.89 -13.14 -3.34
N MET A 51 4.10 -12.81 -2.88
CA MET A 51 4.39 -11.56 -2.17
C MET A 51 4.21 -10.33 -3.06
N ASP A 52 4.52 -10.43 -4.36
CA ASP A 52 4.35 -9.31 -5.28
C ASP A 52 2.86 -9.02 -5.50
N ARG A 53 2.06 -10.07 -5.69
CA ARG A 53 0.60 -9.94 -5.77
C ARG A 53 0.00 -9.41 -4.48
N ALA A 54 0.47 -9.89 -3.32
CA ALA A 54 0.03 -9.40 -2.02
C ALA A 54 0.35 -7.92 -1.84
N ARG A 55 1.58 -7.49 -2.18
CA ARG A 55 1.99 -6.08 -2.12
C ARG A 55 1.13 -5.19 -3.03
N ARG A 56 0.84 -5.65 -4.26
CA ARG A 56 -0.03 -4.92 -5.19
C ARG A 56 -1.45 -4.78 -4.64
N LYS A 57 -2.01 -5.82 -4.03
CA LYS A 57 -3.33 -5.76 -3.36
C LYS A 57 -3.35 -4.72 -2.25
N TRP A 58 -2.35 -4.72 -1.38
CA TRP A 58 -2.24 -3.75 -0.29
C TRP A 58 -2.06 -2.31 -0.79
N ARG A 59 -1.27 -2.12 -1.84
CA ARG A 59 -1.14 -0.82 -2.51
C ARG A 59 -2.48 -0.32 -3.05
N ALA A 60 -3.26 -1.20 -3.69
CA ALA A 60 -4.58 -0.84 -4.20
C ALA A 60 -5.54 -0.43 -3.07
N VAL A 61 -5.61 -1.18 -1.98
CA VAL A 61 -6.43 -0.85 -0.80
C VAL A 61 -5.99 0.47 -0.17
N ALA A 62 -4.69 0.68 0.00
CA ALA A 62 -4.16 1.92 0.59
C ALA A 62 -4.42 3.14 -0.32
N LEU A 63 -4.35 2.97 -1.65
CA LEU A 63 -4.69 4.04 -2.59
C LEU A 63 -6.18 4.37 -2.56
N GLU A 64 -7.06 3.36 -2.51
CA GLU A 64 -8.51 3.57 -2.41
C GLU A 64 -8.86 4.39 -1.16
N GLU A 65 -8.27 4.04 -0.03
CA GLU A 65 -8.44 4.77 1.24
C GLU A 65 -7.94 6.20 1.11
N LEU A 66 -6.74 6.42 0.58
CA LEU A 66 -6.21 7.77 0.33
C LEU A 66 -7.16 8.59 -0.55
N LEU A 67 -7.58 8.05 -1.70
CA LEU A 67 -8.45 8.76 -2.66
C LEU A 67 -9.83 9.13 -2.08
N SER A 68 -10.28 8.43 -1.04
CA SER A 68 -11.54 8.75 -0.35
C SER A 68 -11.46 10.04 0.48
N HIS A 69 -10.26 10.48 0.85
CA HIS A 69 -10.02 11.66 1.69
C HIS A 69 -9.51 12.88 0.91
N LEU A 70 -9.16 12.71 -0.37
CA LEU A 70 -8.62 13.78 -1.21
C LEU A 70 -9.72 14.54 -1.95
N GLY A 71 -9.42 15.77 -2.35
CA GLY A 71 -10.28 16.60 -3.18
C GLY A 71 -10.58 17.99 -2.62
N ALA A 72 -10.10 18.28 -1.41
CA ALA A 72 -10.37 19.54 -0.71
C ALA A 72 -9.29 20.62 -0.97
N ASN A 73 -8.01 20.23 -1.00
CA ASN A 73 -6.90 21.18 -1.12
C ASN A 73 -5.89 20.72 -2.18
N PRO A 74 -5.79 21.42 -3.34
CA PRO A 74 -4.91 20.99 -4.43
C PRO A 74 -3.44 20.81 -4.04
N ILE A 75 -2.92 21.66 -3.17
CA ILE A 75 -1.50 21.60 -2.77
C ILE A 75 -1.25 20.34 -1.95
N TYR A 76 -1.95 20.20 -0.84
CA TYR A 76 -1.73 19.08 0.08
C TYR A 76 -2.12 17.73 -0.54
N ASP A 77 -3.19 17.71 -1.34
CA ASP A 77 -3.68 16.49 -1.97
C ASP A 77 -2.72 15.99 -3.06
N LEU A 78 -2.13 16.88 -3.87
CA LEU A 78 -1.11 16.49 -4.86
C LEU A 78 0.19 16.05 -4.20
N ILE A 79 0.59 16.67 -3.07
CA ILE A 79 1.73 16.23 -2.27
C ILE A 79 1.45 14.83 -1.70
N ALA A 80 0.29 14.62 -1.10
CA ALA A 80 -0.08 13.31 -0.52
C ALA A 80 -0.06 12.18 -1.56
N LEU A 81 -0.49 12.44 -2.80
CA LEU A 81 -0.34 11.48 -3.91
C LEU A 81 1.12 11.20 -4.23
N GLY A 82 1.99 12.22 -4.19
CA GLY A 82 3.43 12.06 -4.41
C GLY A 82 4.10 11.22 -3.32
N ASP A 83 3.81 11.51 -2.07
CA ASP A 83 4.32 10.78 -0.91
C ASP A 83 3.87 9.32 -0.96
N PHE A 84 2.58 9.07 -1.25
CA PHE A 84 2.07 7.72 -1.43
C PHE A 84 2.90 6.92 -2.44
N TRP A 85 3.14 7.43 -3.63
CA TRP A 85 3.90 6.70 -4.64
C TRP A 85 5.37 6.54 -4.28
N THR A 86 5.95 7.49 -3.56
CA THR A 86 7.32 7.40 -3.03
C THR A 86 7.43 6.26 -2.01
N ASP A 87 6.51 6.18 -1.07
CA ASP A 87 6.45 5.14 -0.03
C ASP A 87 6.26 3.74 -0.61
N TRP A 88 5.50 3.64 -1.72
CA TRP A 88 5.30 2.38 -2.44
C TRP A 88 6.38 2.08 -3.48
N GLY A 89 7.49 2.85 -3.52
CA GLY A 89 8.67 2.61 -4.34
C GLY A 89 8.54 3.09 -5.78
N SER A 90 7.76 4.15 -6.02
CA SER A 90 7.64 4.82 -7.33
C SER A 90 7.43 3.84 -8.48
N ALA A 91 6.40 3.00 -8.36
CA ALA A 91 6.10 1.94 -9.33
C ALA A 91 6.09 2.50 -10.78
N PRO A 92 6.69 1.79 -11.75
CA PRO A 92 6.81 2.28 -13.14
C PRO A 92 5.46 2.56 -13.82
N ASP A 93 4.41 1.89 -13.37
CA ASP A 93 3.02 2.00 -13.84
C ASP A 93 2.20 3.06 -13.08
N SER A 94 2.85 3.82 -12.18
CA SER A 94 2.19 4.87 -11.40
C SER A 94 1.53 5.91 -12.30
N PRO A 95 0.25 6.28 -12.05
CA PRO A 95 -0.43 7.36 -12.74
C PRO A 95 0.01 8.75 -12.25
N TYR A 96 0.85 8.80 -11.20
CA TYR A 96 1.34 10.06 -10.64
C TYR A 96 2.35 10.74 -11.57
N VAL A 97 2.19 12.03 -11.77
CA VAL A 97 3.11 12.88 -12.53
C VAL A 97 3.55 14.00 -11.62
N ALA A 98 4.81 13.98 -11.19
CA ALA A 98 5.38 15.03 -10.35
C ALA A 98 5.52 16.36 -11.10
N GLN A 99 5.46 17.47 -10.38
CA GLN A 99 5.70 18.79 -10.91
C GLN A 99 7.11 18.86 -11.53
N GLY A 100 7.21 19.40 -12.75
CA GLY A 100 8.48 19.50 -13.50
C GLY A 100 9.04 18.18 -14.04
N VAL A 101 8.36 17.04 -13.80
CA VAL A 101 8.76 15.73 -14.35
C VAL A 101 7.81 15.35 -15.48
N ARG A 102 8.34 15.25 -16.70
CA ARG A 102 7.54 14.99 -17.93
C ARG A 102 6.44 16.02 -18.20
N ASN A 103 6.55 17.21 -17.60
CA ASN A 103 5.71 18.36 -17.88
C ASN A 103 6.52 19.64 -17.67
N THR A 104 6.02 20.77 -18.22
CA THR A 104 6.64 22.09 -18.14
C THR A 104 5.85 23.02 -17.22
N LEU A 105 4.93 22.49 -16.43
CA LEU A 105 4.08 23.27 -15.55
C LEU A 105 4.91 23.97 -14.46
N THR A 106 4.67 25.25 -14.26
CA THR A 106 5.14 25.96 -13.08
C THR A 106 4.43 25.45 -11.81
N PRO A 107 4.96 25.69 -10.61
CA PRO A 107 4.25 25.32 -9.38
C PRO A 107 2.82 25.86 -9.31
N ASP A 108 2.59 27.12 -9.71
CA ASP A 108 1.27 27.75 -9.68
C ASP A 108 0.28 27.10 -10.67
N GLU A 109 0.78 26.58 -11.80
CA GLU A 109 -0.03 25.83 -12.75
C GLU A 109 -0.27 24.39 -12.31
N TYR A 110 0.72 23.80 -11.62
CA TYR A 110 0.64 22.42 -11.16
C TYR A 110 -0.31 22.25 -9.97
N TYR A 111 -0.23 23.12 -8.94
CA TYR A 111 -1.02 23.02 -7.71
C TYR A 111 -2.39 23.68 -7.85
N THR A 112 -3.11 23.33 -8.92
CA THR A 112 -4.45 23.83 -9.23
C THR A 112 -5.52 22.78 -8.98
N LYS A 113 -6.76 23.21 -8.77
CA LYS A 113 -7.91 22.31 -8.66
C LYS A 113 -8.09 21.48 -9.94
N LEU A 114 -7.88 22.08 -11.11
CA LEU A 114 -8.00 21.38 -12.39
C LEU A 114 -7.00 20.23 -12.50
N ASN A 115 -5.75 20.48 -12.14
CA ASN A 115 -4.72 19.43 -12.18
C ASN A 115 -4.97 18.34 -11.11
N LEU A 116 -5.47 18.73 -9.92
CA LEU A 116 -5.88 17.76 -8.91
C LEU A 116 -7.00 16.84 -9.42
N ASP A 117 -8.06 17.41 -10.00
CA ASP A 117 -9.19 16.63 -10.51
C ASP A 117 -8.75 15.65 -11.59
N GLU A 118 -7.86 16.05 -12.48
CA GLU A 118 -7.28 15.19 -13.50
C GLU A 118 -6.36 14.10 -12.87
N ALA A 119 -5.57 14.45 -11.87
CA ALA A 119 -4.76 13.48 -11.13
C ALA A 119 -5.65 12.43 -10.44
N LEU A 120 -6.70 12.86 -9.75
CA LEU A 120 -7.65 11.96 -9.09
C LEU A 120 -8.35 11.04 -10.10
N ARG A 121 -8.74 11.56 -11.26
CA ARG A 121 -9.34 10.75 -12.34
C ARG A 121 -8.39 9.65 -12.79
N ARG A 122 -7.12 9.99 -13.10
CA ARG A 122 -6.11 9.01 -13.52
C ARG A 122 -5.86 7.93 -12.46
N HIS A 123 -5.80 8.32 -11.18
CA HIS A 123 -5.60 7.37 -10.10
C HIS A 123 -6.78 6.42 -9.91
N ARG A 124 -8.01 6.91 -10.05
CA ARG A 124 -9.21 6.04 -10.01
C ARG A 124 -9.27 5.06 -11.18
N GLU A 125 -8.89 5.50 -12.38
CA GLU A 125 -8.81 4.63 -13.55
C GLU A 125 -7.74 3.55 -13.38
N TRP A 126 -6.56 3.94 -12.90
CA TRP A 126 -5.49 3.00 -12.58
C TRP A 126 -5.93 1.98 -11.52
N LEU A 127 -6.54 2.44 -10.44
CA LEU A 127 -7.04 1.59 -9.36
C LEU A 127 -8.06 0.58 -9.87
N LYS A 128 -9.00 1.01 -10.70
CA LYS A 128 -10.00 0.13 -11.33
C LYS A 128 -9.34 -0.97 -12.17
N ALA A 129 -8.34 -0.61 -12.97
CA ALA A 129 -7.59 -1.56 -13.79
C ALA A 129 -6.78 -2.54 -12.94
N GLU A 130 -6.13 -2.05 -11.86
CA GLU A 130 -5.34 -2.87 -10.94
C GLU A 130 -6.22 -3.87 -10.19
N ILE A 131 -7.37 -3.45 -9.69
CA ILE A 131 -8.34 -4.35 -9.02
C ILE A 131 -8.81 -5.44 -9.97
N ALA A 132 -9.16 -5.09 -11.21
CA ALA A 132 -9.57 -6.07 -12.22
C ALA A 132 -8.47 -7.10 -12.54
N HIS A 133 -7.20 -6.66 -12.55
CA HIS A 133 -6.06 -7.55 -12.76
C HIS A 133 -5.78 -8.47 -11.57
N LEU A 134 -6.09 -8.01 -10.35
CA LEU A 134 -5.83 -8.74 -9.10
C LEU A 134 -7.00 -9.64 -8.65
N SER A 135 -8.14 -9.53 -9.28
CA SER A 135 -9.29 -10.42 -9.07
C SER A 135 -9.08 -11.74 -9.76
#